data_67c03ede88223bb7bbf598b483b85d1b
#
_entry.id   67c03ede88223bb7bbf598b483b85d1b
#
_cell.length_a   1.000
_cell.length_b   1.000
_cell.length_c   1.000
_cell.angle_alpha   90.00
_cell.angle_beta   90.00
_cell.angle_gamma   90.00
#
_symmetry.space_group_name_H-M   'P 1'
#
loop_
_entity.id
_entity.type
_entity.pdbx_description
1 polymer ?
#
loop_
_entity_poly.entity_id
_entity_poly.type
_entity_poly.pdbx_seq_one_letter_code
_entity_poly.pdbx_strand_id
1 'polypeptide(L)'
;MIHIDIESDIEYKDVSLNLIVDHINGEAKYTKQWCKDNKGDFPVYSANNNEPISYINHYDYDGEYLTYSKNGCAGYISIINSKFSINGDRCVMSINSDYKDRIDILYLKYYLEPIFRSNKKGRLGDLGKNEFTKLNSTMIKKLNIQVPIPITSDGTYDLEKQKEIANKYKQIDEIKQGLIEKIKSLVEIKVVPSGE
;
A
#
# COMPACT_ATOMS: atom_id res chain seq x y z
N MET A 1 -1.84 11.31 -7.58
CA MET A 1 -1.46 10.60 -6.35
C MET A 1 -1.95 11.45 -5.19
N ILE A 2 -2.53 10.84 -4.16
CA ILE A 2 -3.01 11.56 -2.98
C ILE A 2 -1.84 11.61 -2.01
N HIS A 3 -1.56 12.80 -1.44
CA HIS A 3 -0.46 13.02 -0.51
C HIS A 3 -1.02 13.68 0.75
N ILE A 4 -0.59 13.24 1.93
CA ILE A 4 -0.94 13.90 3.19
C ILE A 4 -0.23 15.26 3.24
N ASP A 5 -1.01 16.34 3.30
CA ASP A 5 -0.49 17.66 3.58
C ASP A 5 -0.30 17.83 5.09
N ILE A 6 0.81 18.45 5.48
CA ILE A 6 1.09 18.81 6.89
C ILE A 6 0.27 20.05 7.21
N GLU A 7 -0.71 19.93 8.09
CA GLU A 7 -1.57 21.03 8.52
C GLU A 7 -0.78 21.94 9.49
N SER A 8 -0.81 23.25 9.27
CA SER A 8 0.03 24.21 10.01
C SER A 8 -0.39 24.44 11.47
N ASP A 9 -1.60 24.03 11.83
CA ASP A 9 -2.19 24.13 13.16
C ASP A 9 -2.03 22.88 14.02
N ILE A 10 -1.33 21.85 13.47
CA ILE A 10 -1.03 20.60 14.17
C ILE A 10 0.45 20.53 14.45
N GLU A 11 0.79 20.14 15.67
CA GLU A 11 2.16 19.85 16.06
C GLU A 11 2.54 18.41 15.66
N TYR A 12 3.72 18.24 15.07
CA TYR A 12 4.23 16.95 14.58
C TYR A 12 5.58 16.62 15.18
N LYS A 13 5.82 15.33 15.38
CA LYS A 13 7.13 14.77 15.69
C LYS A 13 7.61 13.89 14.53
N ASP A 14 8.75 14.22 13.97
CA ASP A 14 9.37 13.40 12.93
C ASP A 14 9.98 12.14 13.53
N VAL A 15 9.59 10.98 12.98
CA VAL A 15 10.10 9.67 13.39
C VAL A 15 10.61 8.93 12.15
N SER A 16 11.83 8.39 12.24
CA SER A 16 12.39 7.60 11.14
C SER A 16 11.53 6.36 10.85
N LEU A 17 11.15 6.16 9.57
CA LEU A 17 10.44 4.96 9.14
C LEU A 17 11.16 3.67 9.54
N ASN A 18 12.52 3.69 9.53
CA ASN A 18 13.33 2.54 9.93
C ASN A 18 13.20 2.15 11.41
N LEU A 19 12.68 3.06 12.27
CA LEU A 19 12.33 2.76 13.66
C LEU A 19 10.91 2.25 13.79
N ILE A 20 10.01 2.68 12.90
CA ILE A 20 8.59 2.34 12.94
C ILE A 20 8.33 0.92 12.42
N VAL A 21 9.00 0.53 11.31
CA VAL A 21 8.70 -0.73 10.62
C VAL A 21 9.92 -1.57 10.29
N ASP A 22 9.75 -2.88 10.36
CA ASP A 22 10.62 -3.85 9.75
C ASP A 22 10.05 -4.32 8.39
N HIS A 23 10.95 -4.50 7.42
CA HIS A 23 10.60 -4.97 6.08
C HIS A 23 10.83 -6.48 5.96
N ILE A 24 9.75 -7.25 5.80
CA ILE A 24 9.80 -8.71 5.67
C ILE A 24 9.47 -9.09 4.22
N ASN A 25 10.43 -9.68 3.53
CA ASN A 25 10.24 -10.12 2.15
C ASN A 25 9.34 -11.35 2.09
N GLY A 26 8.50 -11.40 1.05
CA GLY A 26 7.72 -12.60 0.77
C GLY A 26 8.57 -13.76 0.23
N GLU A 27 7.97 -14.93 0.26
CA GLU A 27 8.60 -16.20 -0.07
C GLU A 27 8.75 -16.40 -1.58
N ALA A 28 9.97 -16.57 -2.06
CA ALA A 28 10.25 -16.81 -3.47
C ALA A 28 9.67 -18.15 -3.98
N LYS A 29 9.43 -19.12 -3.09
CA LYS A 29 8.85 -20.43 -3.43
C LYS A 29 7.40 -20.32 -3.94
N TYR A 30 6.63 -19.30 -3.57
CA TYR A 30 5.24 -19.14 -3.98
C TYR A 30 5.11 -18.72 -5.45
N THR A 31 5.61 -19.55 -6.33
CA THR A 31 5.37 -19.47 -7.78
C THR A 31 3.97 -19.98 -8.11
N LYS A 32 3.45 -19.62 -9.30
CA LYS A 32 2.15 -20.13 -9.77
C LYS A 32 2.10 -21.67 -9.79
N GLN A 33 3.21 -22.34 -10.16
CA GLN A 33 3.26 -23.79 -10.19
C GLN A 33 3.22 -24.37 -8.77
N TRP A 34 4.05 -23.86 -7.87
CA TRP A 34 4.07 -24.32 -6.49
C TRP A 34 2.69 -24.15 -5.82
N CYS A 35 2.02 -23.02 -6.03
CA CYS A 35 0.68 -22.79 -5.51
C CYS A 35 -0.36 -23.77 -6.06
N LYS A 36 -0.24 -24.20 -7.33
CA LYS A 36 -1.12 -25.23 -7.91
C LYS A 36 -0.97 -26.58 -7.21
N ASP A 37 0.25 -26.93 -6.79
CA ASP A 37 0.57 -28.18 -6.12
C ASP A 37 0.19 -28.17 -4.63
N ASN A 38 -0.03 -26.98 -4.05
CA ASN A 38 -0.34 -26.76 -2.64
C ASN A 38 -1.66 -26.01 -2.43
N LYS A 39 -2.69 -26.32 -3.21
CA LYS A 39 -3.99 -25.62 -3.18
C LYS A 39 -4.66 -25.63 -1.82
N GLY A 40 -5.35 -24.53 -1.50
CA GLY A 40 -6.15 -24.35 -0.29
C GLY A 40 -6.93 -23.04 -0.32
N ASP A 41 -7.23 -22.50 0.85
CA ASP A 41 -8.18 -21.39 1.01
C ASP A 41 -7.50 -20.04 1.34
N PHE A 42 -6.18 -20.04 1.60
CA PHE A 42 -5.48 -18.84 2.01
C PHE A 42 -4.84 -18.12 0.82
N PRO A 43 -5.14 -16.81 0.63
CA PRO A 43 -4.66 -16.07 -0.52
C PRO A 43 -3.15 -15.86 -0.48
N VAL A 44 -2.52 -15.89 -1.65
CA VAL A 44 -1.13 -15.48 -1.88
C VAL A 44 -1.12 -14.22 -2.72
N TYR A 45 -0.59 -13.13 -2.18
CA TYR A 45 -0.47 -11.86 -2.89
C TYR A 45 0.92 -11.66 -3.51
N SER A 46 0.94 -10.98 -4.65
CA SER A 46 2.14 -10.69 -5.44
C SER A 46 2.22 -9.20 -5.76
N ALA A 47 2.81 -8.86 -6.90
CA ALA A 47 2.92 -7.49 -7.41
C ALA A 47 1.56 -6.82 -7.69
N ASN A 48 0.50 -7.60 -7.97
CA ASN A 48 -0.86 -7.07 -8.13
C ASN A 48 -1.46 -6.72 -6.75
N ASN A 49 -2.04 -5.53 -6.63
CA ASN A 49 -2.63 -5.06 -5.38
C ASN A 49 -4.12 -5.42 -5.22
N ASN A 50 -4.79 -5.79 -6.32
CA ASN A 50 -6.24 -5.95 -6.32
C ASN A 50 -6.68 -7.38 -6.02
N GLU A 51 -5.88 -8.37 -6.44
CA GLU A 51 -6.26 -9.77 -6.34
C GLU A 51 -5.07 -10.66 -5.98
N PRO A 52 -5.30 -11.76 -5.23
CA PRO A 52 -4.29 -12.77 -5.00
C PRO A 52 -3.96 -13.50 -6.31
N ILE A 53 -2.73 -13.94 -6.45
CA ILE A 53 -2.29 -14.74 -7.60
C ILE A 53 -2.75 -16.21 -7.51
N SER A 54 -3.05 -16.68 -6.31
CA SER A 54 -3.47 -18.06 -6.02
C SER A 54 -3.95 -18.19 -4.58
N TYR A 55 -4.43 -19.39 -4.22
CA TYR A 55 -4.79 -19.79 -2.86
C TYR A 55 -4.04 -21.06 -2.49
N ILE A 56 -3.51 -21.14 -1.24
CA ILE A 56 -2.71 -22.26 -0.73
C ILE A 56 -3.25 -22.80 0.60
N ASN A 57 -2.74 -23.96 1.04
CA ASN A 57 -3.24 -24.72 2.19
C ASN A 57 -2.72 -24.23 3.56
N HIS A 58 -1.92 -23.19 3.60
CA HIS A 58 -1.41 -22.55 4.82
C HIS A 58 -1.28 -21.04 4.63
N TYR A 59 -0.95 -20.33 5.69
CA TYR A 59 -0.71 -18.88 5.68
C TYR A 59 0.54 -18.56 6.49
N ASP A 60 1.21 -17.45 6.14
CA ASP A 60 2.39 -16.94 6.86
C ASP A 60 2.02 -15.81 7.83
N TYR A 61 0.90 -15.10 7.55
CA TYR A 61 0.45 -13.95 8.33
C TYR A 61 -1.02 -14.12 8.73
N ASP A 62 -1.37 -13.66 9.95
CA ASP A 62 -2.73 -13.63 10.48
C ASP A 62 -2.98 -12.27 11.13
N GLY A 63 -3.95 -11.49 10.64
CA GLY A 63 -4.28 -10.17 11.12
C GLY A 63 -4.08 -9.05 10.10
N GLU A 64 -3.90 -7.82 10.59
CA GLU A 64 -3.78 -6.61 9.78
C GLU A 64 -2.33 -6.23 9.55
N TYR A 65 -1.94 -6.13 8.29
CA TYR A 65 -0.58 -5.80 7.87
C TYR A 65 -0.55 -4.80 6.74
N LEU A 66 0.41 -3.88 6.80
CA LEU A 66 0.78 -3.01 5.71
C LEU A 66 1.75 -3.74 4.79
N THR A 67 1.44 -3.79 3.49
CA THR A 67 2.28 -4.47 2.49
C THR A 67 2.51 -3.57 1.29
N TYR A 68 3.61 -3.78 0.56
CA TYR A 68 3.87 -3.05 -0.68
C TYR A 68 4.43 -3.94 -1.79
N SER A 69 4.09 -3.61 -3.03
CA SER A 69 4.67 -4.22 -4.23
C SER A 69 6.13 -3.83 -4.39
N LYS A 70 7.02 -4.81 -4.56
CA LYS A 70 8.45 -4.58 -4.84
C LYS A 70 8.77 -4.53 -6.32
N ASN A 71 8.04 -5.27 -7.15
CA ASN A 71 8.28 -5.42 -8.59
C ASN A 71 6.99 -5.15 -9.38
N GLY A 72 7.12 -4.94 -10.69
CA GLY A 72 5.99 -4.63 -11.57
C GLY A 72 5.47 -3.21 -11.32
N CYS A 73 4.32 -3.06 -10.69
CA CYS A 73 3.80 -1.78 -10.22
C CYS A 73 4.35 -1.46 -8.83
N ALA A 74 5.66 -1.24 -8.71
CA ALA A 74 6.32 -1.09 -7.43
C ALA A 74 5.85 0.14 -6.63
N GLY A 75 5.82 0.00 -5.31
CA GLY A 75 5.51 1.07 -4.37
C GLY A 75 4.03 1.31 -4.09
N TYR A 76 3.11 0.55 -4.69
CA TYR A 76 1.72 0.54 -4.21
C TYR A 76 1.63 -0.17 -2.87
N ILE A 77 0.90 0.44 -1.94
CA ILE A 77 0.72 -0.04 -0.57
C ILE A 77 -0.71 -0.55 -0.39
N SER A 78 -0.84 -1.75 0.18
CA SER A 78 -2.13 -2.35 0.55
C SER A 78 -2.15 -2.71 2.02
N ILE A 79 -3.30 -2.54 2.66
CA ILE A 79 -3.60 -3.10 3.98
C ILE A 79 -4.33 -4.42 3.73
N ILE A 80 -3.79 -5.52 4.28
CA ILE A 80 -4.42 -6.84 4.24
C ILE A 80 -4.79 -7.21 5.67
N ASN A 81 -6.06 -7.50 5.90
CA ASN A 81 -6.58 -7.90 7.22
C ASN A 81 -7.26 -9.27 7.08
N SER A 82 -6.46 -10.31 7.08
CA SER A 82 -6.90 -11.71 6.95
C SER A 82 -5.74 -12.66 7.24
N LYS A 83 -5.98 -13.96 7.05
CA LYS A 83 -4.92 -14.97 6.92
C LYS A 83 -4.41 -14.98 5.48
N PHE A 84 -3.12 -14.73 5.26
CA PHE A 84 -2.54 -14.62 3.91
C PHE A 84 -1.06 -14.97 3.85
N SER A 85 -0.56 -15.12 2.64
CA SER A 85 0.87 -15.20 2.33
C SER A 85 1.25 -14.21 1.23
N ILE A 86 2.54 -13.92 1.09
CA ILE A 86 3.06 -13.05 0.02
C ILE A 86 4.23 -13.73 -0.69
N ASN A 87 4.29 -13.57 -2.01
CA ASN A 87 5.43 -14.06 -2.79
C ASN A 87 6.60 -13.05 -2.83
N GLY A 88 7.69 -13.44 -3.47
CA GLY A 88 8.92 -12.65 -3.57
C GLY A 88 8.77 -11.24 -4.18
N ASP A 89 7.63 -10.92 -4.83
CA ASP A 89 7.38 -9.61 -5.44
C ASP A 89 6.70 -8.61 -4.50
N ARG A 90 6.37 -9.02 -3.28
CA ARG A 90 5.75 -8.21 -2.25
C ARG A 90 6.56 -8.22 -0.95
N CYS A 91 6.36 -7.23 -0.11
CA CYS A 91 6.98 -7.10 1.19
C CYS A 91 5.92 -6.69 2.23
N VAL A 92 5.99 -7.26 3.43
CA VAL A 92 5.25 -6.79 4.60
C VAL A 92 6.10 -5.72 5.30
N MET A 93 5.44 -4.64 5.76
CA MET A 93 5.97 -3.70 6.73
C MET A 93 5.36 -4.03 8.10
N SER A 94 6.14 -4.71 8.93
CA SER A 94 5.73 -5.05 10.30
C SER A 94 6.01 -3.87 11.21
N ILE A 95 4.98 -3.34 11.87
CA ILE A 95 5.16 -2.24 12.83
C ILE A 95 5.85 -2.79 14.08
N ASN A 96 6.92 -2.13 14.51
CA ASN A 96 7.68 -2.49 15.70
C ASN A 96 6.84 -2.32 16.96
N SER A 97 7.09 -3.15 17.97
CA SER A 97 6.31 -3.20 19.22
C SER A 97 6.14 -1.84 19.89
N ASP A 98 7.17 -1.00 19.86
CA ASP A 98 7.17 0.33 20.48
C ASP A 98 6.20 1.31 19.81
N TYR A 99 5.77 1.02 18.58
CA TYR A 99 4.90 1.86 17.76
C TYR A 99 3.52 1.25 17.49
N LYS A 100 3.30 -0.02 17.82
CA LYS A 100 2.10 -0.79 17.43
C LYS A 100 0.79 -0.11 17.86
N ASP A 101 0.74 0.47 19.04
CA ASP A 101 -0.44 1.14 19.58
C ASP A 101 -0.36 2.68 19.48
N ARG A 102 0.59 3.20 18.74
CA ARG A 102 0.89 4.64 18.62
C ARG A 102 0.81 5.17 17.20
N ILE A 103 0.75 4.27 16.22
CA ILE A 103 0.74 4.60 14.78
C ILE A 103 -0.49 3.98 14.12
N ASP A 104 -1.25 4.81 13.43
CA ASP A 104 -2.35 4.36 12.59
C ASP A 104 -1.82 3.82 11.25
N ILE A 105 -2.22 2.60 10.90
CA ILE A 105 -1.73 1.90 9.71
C ILE A 105 -2.22 2.56 8.41
N LEU A 106 -3.43 3.15 8.43
CA LEU A 106 -4.00 3.85 7.28
C LEU A 106 -3.30 5.19 7.06
N TYR A 107 -2.91 5.88 8.14
CA TYR A 107 -2.08 7.08 8.10
C TYR A 107 -0.74 6.79 7.42
N LEU A 108 -0.04 5.72 7.85
CA LEU A 108 1.20 5.30 7.22
C LEU A 108 1.02 4.99 5.73
N LYS A 109 -0.05 4.30 5.35
CA LYS A 109 -0.33 4.00 3.95
C LYS A 109 -0.38 5.27 3.11
N TYR A 110 -1.21 6.24 3.49
CA TYR A 110 -1.40 7.46 2.70
C TYR A 110 -0.17 8.37 2.69
N TYR A 111 0.60 8.38 3.78
CA TYR A 111 1.84 9.12 3.83
C TYR A 111 2.95 8.49 2.96
N LEU A 112 3.11 7.17 3.04
CA LEU A 112 4.22 6.46 2.41
C LEU A 112 4.01 6.15 0.93
N GLU A 113 2.79 5.84 0.50
CA GLU A 113 2.55 5.40 -0.88
C GLU A 113 3.01 6.42 -1.93
N PRO A 114 2.75 7.73 -1.83
CA PRO A 114 3.30 8.72 -2.75
C PRO A 114 4.82 8.73 -2.79
N ILE A 115 5.47 8.62 -1.63
CA ILE A 115 6.93 8.60 -1.52
C ILE A 115 7.49 7.34 -2.19
N PHE A 116 6.89 6.18 -1.93
CA PHE A 116 7.32 4.91 -2.55
C PHE A 116 7.14 4.96 -4.07
N ARG A 117 5.99 5.45 -4.54
CA ARG A 117 5.69 5.57 -5.97
C ARG A 117 6.60 6.55 -6.70
N SER A 118 7.06 7.61 -6.07
CA SER A 118 8.00 8.58 -6.67
C SER A 118 9.46 8.09 -6.69
N ASN A 119 9.82 7.15 -5.81
CA ASN A 119 11.19 6.66 -5.68
C ASN A 119 11.44 5.28 -6.32
N LYS A 120 10.44 4.70 -7.00
CA LYS A 120 10.61 3.47 -7.78
C LYS A 120 11.55 3.71 -8.97
N LYS A 121 12.25 2.66 -9.40
CA LYS A 121 13.16 2.69 -10.57
C LYS A 121 12.70 1.69 -11.62
N GLY A 122 12.95 1.98 -12.88
CA GLY A 122 12.65 1.10 -14.01
C GLY A 122 11.80 1.78 -15.07
N ARG A 123 11.22 0.99 -15.98
CA ARG A 123 10.41 1.47 -17.08
C ARG A 123 9.00 1.78 -16.61
N LEU A 124 8.58 3.03 -16.78
CA LEU A 124 7.20 3.45 -16.66
C LEU A 124 6.47 3.06 -17.96
N GLY A 125 5.36 2.33 -17.83
CA GLY A 125 4.52 2.02 -18.98
C GLY A 125 3.73 3.24 -19.45
N ASP A 126 3.15 3.16 -20.62
CA ASP A 126 2.25 4.18 -21.15
C ASP A 126 1.00 4.30 -20.28
N LEU A 127 0.74 5.50 -19.75
CA LEU A 127 -0.39 5.81 -18.86
C LEU A 127 -0.52 4.84 -17.66
N GLY A 128 0.60 4.34 -17.13
CA GLY A 128 0.63 3.39 -16.02
C GLY A 128 0.29 1.94 -16.40
N LYS A 129 0.10 1.66 -17.66
CA LYS A 129 -0.02 0.28 -18.19
C LYS A 129 1.38 -0.25 -18.51
N ASN A 130 1.57 -1.58 -18.34
CA ASN A 130 2.86 -2.24 -18.60
C ASN A 130 4.03 -1.61 -17.85
N GLU A 131 3.80 -1.19 -16.63
CA GLU A 131 4.84 -0.70 -15.73
C GLU A 131 5.74 -1.86 -15.27
N PHE A 132 7.06 -1.69 -15.43
CA PHE A 132 8.08 -2.63 -14.99
C PHE A 132 9.07 -1.91 -14.06
N THR A 133 8.61 -1.62 -12.86
CA THR A 133 9.40 -0.87 -11.88
C THR A 133 9.78 -1.74 -10.67
N LYS A 134 10.75 -1.27 -9.91
CA LYS A 134 11.29 -1.93 -8.72
C LYS A 134 11.45 -0.94 -7.58
N LEU A 135 11.07 -1.38 -6.38
CA LEU A 135 11.33 -0.70 -5.12
C LEU A 135 11.51 -1.76 -4.02
N ASN A 136 12.72 -1.97 -3.55
CA ASN A 136 12.99 -2.92 -2.47
C ASN A 136 13.29 -2.22 -1.13
N SER A 137 13.34 -3.01 -0.05
CA SER A 137 13.59 -2.50 1.30
C SER A 137 14.92 -1.75 1.44
N THR A 138 15.98 -2.18 0.74
CA THR A 138 17.27 -1.47 0.74
C THR A 138 17.16 -0.09 0.11
N MET A 139 16.38 0.04 -0.99
CA MET A 139 16.12 1.34 -1.61
C MET A 139 15.34 2.25 -0.66
N ILE A 140 14.30 1.72 -0.01
CA ILE A 140 13.47 2.47 0.95
C ILE A 140 14.30 2.94 2.14
N LYS A 141 15.09 2.05 2.75
CA LYS A 141 15.97 2.39 3.88
C LYS A 141 16.93 3.54 3.57
N LYS A 142 17.44 3.60 2.33
CA LYS A 142 18.34 4.68 1.87
C LYS A 142 17.68 6.03 1.71
N LEU A 143 16.34 6.09 1.62
CA LEU A 143 15.61 7.36 1.52
C LEU A 143 15.57 8.11 2.85
N ASN A 144 15.89 7.46 3.97
CA ASN A 144 15.86 8.05 5.32
C ASN A 144 14.54 8.78 5.61
N ILE A 145 13.42 8.15 5.24
CA ILE A 145 12.09 8.76 5.35
C ILE A 145 11.81 9.10 6.81
N GLN A 146 11.46 10.37 7.05
CA GLN A 146 10.91 10.85 8.30
C GLN A 146 9.40 10.89 8.17
N VAL A 147 8.70 10.26 9.10
CA VAL A 147 7.24 10.26 9.16
C VAL A 147 6.82 11.32 10.18
N PRO A 148 6.13 12.39 9.76
CA PRO A 148 5.60 13.38 10.68
C PRO A 148 4.38 12.80 11.38
N ILE A 149 4.49 12.54 12.68
CA ILE A 149 3.42 11.97 13.47
C ILE A 149 2.79 13.06 14.32
N PRO A 150 1.46 13.31 14.20
CA PRO A 150 0.77 14.25 15.07
C PRO A 150 1.01 13.94 16.55
N ILE A 151 1.22 14.99 17.34
CA ILE A 151 1.37 14.90 18.80
C ILE A 151 0.37 15.80 19.52
N THR A 152 -0.01 15.40 20.70
CA THR A 152 -0.81 16.19 21.64
C THR A 152 0.06 17.24 22.34
N SER A 153 -0.56 18.18 23.05
CA SER A 153 0.15 19.25 23.76
C SER A 153 1.12 18.75 24.86
N ASP A 154 0.97 17.52 25.33
CA ASP A 154 1.90 16.87 26.26
C ASP A 154 3.03 16.10 25.59
N GLY A 155 3.09 16.13 24.24
CA GLY A 155 4.13 15.50 23.42
C GLY A 155 3.93 14.00 23.17
N THR A 156 2.76 13.43 23.52
CA THR A 156 2.40 12.05 23.17
C THR A 156 1.90 11.94 21.74
N TYR A 157 2.02 10.76 21.12
CA TYR A 157 1.50 10.55 19.75
C TYR A 157 -0.03 10.60 19.76
N ASP A 158 -0.60 11.46 18.92
CA ASP A 158 -2.05 11.64 18.76
C ASP A 158 -2.60 10.66 17.74
N LEU A 159 -3.00 9.47 18.22
CA LEU A 159 -3.55 8.41 17.38
C LEU A 159 -4.91 8.81 16.76
N GLU A 160 -5.74 9.58 17.49
CA GLU A 160 -7.04 10.01 16.98
C GLU A 160 -6.88 11.02 15.85
N LYS A 161 -5.91 11.93 15.95
CA LYS A 161 -5.61 12.88 14.86
C LYS A 161 -5.02 12.17 13.64
N GLN A 162 -4.19 11.14 13.81
CA GLN A 162 -3.74 10.30 12.70
C GLN A 162 -4.91 9.65 11.96
N LYS A 163 -5.87 9.08 12.70
CA LYS A 163 -7.08 8.47 12.12
C LYS A 163 -7.96 9.49 11.40
N GLU A 164 -8.14 10.68 11.98
CA GLU A 164 -8.90 11.77 11.34
C GLU A 164 -8.29 12.13 9.98
N ILE A 165 -6.98 12.39 9.96
CA ILE A 165 -6.25 12.70 8.74
C ILE A 165 -6.36 11.54 7.73
N ALA A 166 -6.10 10.31 8.15
CA ALA A 166 -6.16 9.13 7.30
C ALA A 166 -7.55 8.93 6.67
N ASN A 167 -8.63 9.12 7.46
CA ASN A 167 -9.99 9.00 6.96
C ASN A 167 -10.35 10.09 5.94
N LYS A 168 -9.88 11.33 6.11
CA LYS A 168 -10.01 12.39 5.11
C LYS A 168 -9.41 11.96 3.76
N TYR A 169 -8.20 11.41 3.77
CA TYR A 169 -7.54 10.94 2.55
C TYR A 169 -8.19 9.68 1.96
N LYS A 170 -8.72 8.79 2.80
CA LYS A 170 -9.51 7.64 2.36
C LYS A 170 -10.75 8.10 1.57
N GLN A 171 -11.50 9.06 2.08
CA GLN A 171 -12.67 9.62 1.40
C GLN A 171 -12.30 10.25 0.05
N ILE A 172 -11.20 10.99 -0.01
CA ILE A 172 -10.69 11.57 -1.27
C ILE A 172 -10.35 10.46 -2.28
N ASP A 173 -9.72 9.37 -1.84
CA ASP A 173 -9.38 8.25 -2.72
C ASP A 173 -10.64 7.52 -3.22
N GLU A 174 -11.63 7.30 -2.38
CA GLU A 174 -12.93 6.72 -2.74
C GLU A 174 -13.67 7.57 -3.78
N ILE A 175 -13.72 8.89 -3.60
CA ILE A 175 -14.31 9.83 -4.57
C ILE A 175 -13.58 9.74 -5.91
N LYS A 176 -12.25 9.73 -5.87
CA LYS A 176 -11.41 9.62 -7.08
C LYS A 176 -11.65 8.32 -7.82
N GLN A 177 -11.72 7.18 -7.13
CA GLN A 177 -12.01 5.88 -7.75
C GLN A 177 -13.42 5.87 -8.37
N GLY A 178 -14.43 6.36 -7.68
CA GLY A 178 -15.79 6.50 -8.21
C GLY A 178 -15.87 7.38 -9.46
N LEU A 179 -15.09 8.46 -9.53
CA LEU A 179 -14.99 9.30 -10.73
C LEU A 179 -14.33 8.56 -11.91
N ILE A 180 -13.26 7.81 -11.64
CA ILE A 180 -12.58 7.01 -12.67
C ILE A 180 -13.53 5.96 -13.26
N GLU A 181 -14.31 5.27 -12.42
CA GLU A 181 -15.29 4.28 -12.87
C GLU A 181 -16.41 4.92 -13.72
N LYS A 182 -16.93 6.07 -13.29
CA LYS A 182 -17.92 6.83 -14.09
C LYS A 182 -17.35 7.28 -15.45
N ILE A 183 -16.12 7.76 -15.49
CA ILE A 183 -15.48 8.15 -16.76
C ILE A 183 -15.33 6.93 -17.68
N LYS A 184 -14.88 5.78 -17.14
CA LYS A 184 -14.77 4.55 -17.93
C LYS A 184 -16.12 4.12 -18.51
N SER A 185 -17.19 4.13 -17.71
CA SER A 185 -18.53 3.77 -18.19
C SER A 185 -19.03 4.73 -19.28
N LEU A 186 -18.74 6.03 -19.19
CA LEU A 186 -19.11 7.00 -20.22
C LEU A 186 -18.35 6.78 -21.54
N VAL A 187 -17.08 6.40 -21.48
CA VAL A 187 -16.26 6.10 -22.69
C VAL A 187 -16.75 4.81 -23.39
N GLU A 188 -17.35 3.87 -22.66
CA GLU A 188 -17.89 2.62 -23.21
C GLU A 188 -19.27 2.77 -23.85
N ILE A 189 -19.96 3.91 -23.68
CA ILE A 189 -21.25 4.18 -24.33
C ILE A 189 -21.02 4.37 -25.81
N LYS A 190 -21.37 3.34 -26.60
CA LYS A 190 -21.44 3.47 -28.07
C LYS A 190 -22.67 4.33 -28.41
N VAL A 191 -22.44 5.49 -28.98
CA VAL A 191 -23.51 6.26 -29.62
C VAL A 191 -23.98 5.44 -30.83
N VAL A 192 -25.15 4.81 -30.71
CA VAL A 192 -25.81 4.21 -31.88
C VAL A 192 -26.44 5.37 -32.63
N PRO A 193 -26.05 5.66 -33.90
CA PRO A 193 -26.73 6.65 -34.70
C PRO A 193 -28.18 6.20 -34.84
N SER A 194 -29.13 7.10 -34.51
CA SER A 194 -30.54 6.88 -34.87
C SER A 194 -30.61 6.79 -36.38
N GLY A 195 -30.81 5.56 -36.91
CA GLY A 195 -31.05 5.35 -38.30
C GLY A 195 -32.30 6.09 -38.77
N GLU A 196 -32.17 6.85 -39.84
CA GLU A 196 -33.27 7.30 -40.67
C GLU A 196 -33.99 6.10 -41.31
#